data_39670c9ca1d72e16fb69ba6dce73ffac
#
_entry.id   39670c9ca1d72e16fb69ba6dce73ffac
#
_cell.length_a   1.000
_cell.length_b   1.000
_cell.length_c   1.000
_cell.angle_alpha   90.00
_cell.angle_beta   90.00
_cell.angle_gamma   90.00
#
_symmetry.space_group_name_H-M   'P 1'
#
loop_
_entity.id
_entity.type
_entity.pdbx_description
1 polymer ?
#
loop_
_entity_poly.entity_id
_entity_poly.type
_entity_poly.pdbx_seq_one_letter_code
_entity_poly.pdbx_strand_id
1 'polypeptide(L)'
;SGVEPQSETVWRQANRYKVPRICFINKMDRAGADFERVVDQIKNRLGASPVAIQLPIGAEDDFAGIIDLIKMKALYWNGDDKGTSYTEEEIPENLLEKAQQLREEMLESAAEANEELMDKYLTDGDLSEEDIHQGLRERTLSNEIVICLCGSAFKNKGVQPMLDAVVQYLPSPTEVEAIQGVLEDGETIESRNSDDNEPFSALAFKIATDPFVGTLTFIRVYSGVLKQGDSVFASSKSSKERVGRMLQMHANNREEISEVRAGDIAAIIGLKDVTTGDTLCDLKKTIILEKMTFPEPVISVAVEPKTKSDQEKMGIALGRLAQEDPSFRVNTDEESGQTIISGMGELHLEVLVDRMKREFDVEANIGKPQVAYRESIRESVESEGKFVRQSGGKGQYGHVWLKIEPLTESEKEDEKEVFQFVNKIVGGTIPREFIPAVEKGAKEQMQSGVIAGYPLIDVKVTVYDGSFHDVDSSEIAFKVASSMALKDGALRAKPALLEPIMKLEVVTPEEYMGDVAVSYTHLTLPTIMPV
;
A
#
# COMPACT_ATOMS: atom_id res chain seq x y z
N SER A 1 -10.93 -5.23 -24.85
CA SER A 1 -10.00 -4.12 -24.53
C SER A 1 -8.61 -4.38 -25.09
N GLY A 2 -7.92 -5.45 -24.69
CA GLY A 2 -6.53 -5.72 -25.00
C GLY A 2 -5.58 -5.26 -23.90
N VAL A 3 -4.42 -4.70 -24.26
CA VAL A 3 -3.42 -4.21 -23.30
C VAL A 3 -3.87 -2.88 -22.70
N GLU A 4 -4.04 -2.85 -21.40
CA GLU A 4 -4.45 -1.68 -20.59
C GLU A 4 -3.28 -1.20 -19.70
N PRO A 5 -3.33 0.00 -19.12
CA PRO A 5 -2.25 0.52 -18.27
C PRO A 5 -1.86 -0.43 -17.11
N GLN A 6 -2.84 -1.11 -16.52
CA GLN A 6 -2.55 -2.14 -15.51
C GLN A 6 -1.77 -3.32 -16.07
N SER A 7 -2.04 -3.72 -17.32
CA SER A 7 -1.29 -4.78 -17.99
C SER A 7 0.19 -4.40 -18.13
N GLU A 8 0.48 -3.16 -18.49
CA GLU A 8 1.84 -2.64 -18.60
C GLU A 8 2.57 -2.64 -17.24
N THR A 9 1.86 -2.26 -16.16
CA THR A 9 2.42 -2.25 -14.82
C THR A 9 2.78 -3.66 -14.34
N VAL A 10 1.85 -4.61 -14.48
CA VAL A 10 2.09 -6.01 -14.10
C VAL A 10 3.18 -6.63 -14.98
N TRP A 11 3.22 -6.27 -16.27
CA TRP A 11 4.26 -6.75 -17.20
C TRP A 11 5.65 -6.31 -16.78
N ARG A 12 5.82 -5.04 -16.40
CA ARG A 12 7.09 -4.51 -15.88
C ARG A 12 7.53 -5.23 -14.60
N GLN A 13 6.59 -5.52 -13.70
CA GLN A 13 6.88 -6.30 -12.50
C GLN A 13 7.35 -7.72 -12.85
N ALA A 14 6.64 -8.40 -13.76
CA ALA A 14 7.01 -9.74 -14.20
C ALA A 14 8.38 -9.76 -14.90
N ASN A 15 8.73 -8.72 -15.68
CA ASN A 15 10.07 -8.57 -16.27
C ASN A 15 11.15 -8.39 -15.19
N ARG A 16 10.88 -7.54 -14.19
CA ARG A 16 11.82 -7.30 -13.07
C ARG A 16 12.19 -8.60 -12.34
N TYR A 17 11.20 -9.46 -12.13
CA TYR A 17 11.39 -10.74 -11.44
C TYR A 17 11.64 -11.92 -12.38
N LYS A 18 11.80 -11.69 -13.68
CA LYS A 18 12.03 -12.71 -14.71
C LYS A 18 11.02 -13.86 -14.64
N VAL A 19 9.74 -13.53 -14.43
CA VAL A 19 8.68 -14.53 -14.31
C VAL A 19 8.22 -14.98 -15.68
N PRO A 20 8.37 -16.27 -16.06
CA PRO A 20 7.79 -16.85 -17.26
C PRO A 20 6.27 -16.71 -17.28
N ARG A 21 5.69 -16.44 -18.43
CA ARG A 21 4.25 -16.16 -18.55
C ARG A 21 3.68 -16.61 -19.87
N ILE A 22 2.39 -16.87 -19.88
CA ILE A 22 1.56 -17.10 -21.05
C ILE A 22 0.44 -16.06 -21.09
N CYS A 23 -0.08 -15.74 -22.24
CA CYS A 23 -1.20 -14.83 -22.43
C CYS A 23 -2.44 -15.61 -22.87
N PHE A 24 -3.54 -15.50 -22.09
CA PHE A 24 -4.85 -16.01 -22.50
C PHE A 24 -5.76 -14.84 -22.88
N ILE A 25 -6.01 -14.67 -24.19
CA ILE A 25 -6.85 -13.61 -24.72
C ILE A 25 -8.31 -14.04 -24.52
N ASN A 26 -8.88 -13.56 -23.41
CA ASN A 26 -10.19 -13.96 -22.92
C ASN A 26 -11.32 -13.10 -23.50
N LYS A 27 -12.54 -13.56 -23.28
CA LYS A 27 -13.77 -12.88 -23.70
C LYS A 27 -13.89 -12.71 -25.23
N MET A 28 -13.46 -13.72 -25.99
CA MET A 28 -13.58 -13.72 -27.45
C MET A 28 -15.03 -13.69 -27.94
N ASP A 29 -15.98 -13.94 -27.04
CA ASP A 29 -17.43 -13.87 -27.23
C ASP A 29 -18.05 -12.49 -26.99
N ARG A 30 -17.27 -11.44 -26.74
CA ARG A 30 -17.75 -10.09 -26.46
C ARG A 30 -17.56 -9.16 -27.65
N ALA A 31 -18.47 -8.19 -27.79
CA ALA A 31 -18.37 -7.14 -28.82
C ALA A 31 -17.00 -6.42 -28.78
N GLY A 32 -16.36 -6.26 -29.94
CA GLY A 32 -15.02 -5.70 -30.08
C GLY A 32 -13.89 -6.66 -29.76
N ALA A 33 -14.15 -7.97 -29.65
CA ALA A 33 -13.13 -8.99 -29.51
C ALA A 33 -12.32 -9.13 -30.80
N ASP A 34 -10.99 -9.03 -30.68
CA ASP A 34 -10.06 -9.11 -31.80
C ASP A 34 -8.74 -9.68 -31.30
N PHE A 35 -8.45 -10.90 -31.68
CA PHE A 35 -7.27 -11.64 -31.24
C PHE A 35 -5.97 -11.04 -31.80
N GLU A 36 -5.93 -10.80 -33.13
CA GLU A 36 -4.72 -10.32 -33.80
C GLU A 36 -4.32 -8.94 -33.27
N ARG A 37 -5.28 -8.05 -33.13
CA ARG A 37 -5.03 -6.72 -32.55
C ARG A 37 -4.43 -6.80 -31.13
N VAL A 38 -4.87 -7.75 -30.30
CA VAL A 38 -4.32 -7.92 -28.94
C VAL A 38 -2.91 -8.50 -28.99
N VAL A 39 -2.62 -9.46 -29.86
CA VAL A 39 -1.27 -10.00 -30.08
C VAL A 39 -0.32 -8.86 -30.53
N ASP A 40 -0.76 -8.03 -31.48
CA ASP A 40 0.01 -6.85 -31.92
C ASP A 40 0.25 -5.84 -30.78
N GLN A 41 -0.72 -5.63 -29.91
CA GLN A 41 -0.54 -4.77 -28.73
C GLN A 41 0.48 -5.36 -27.75
N ILE A 42 0.51 -6.67 -27.53
CA ILE A 42 1.53 -7.33 -26.71
C ILE A 42 2.92 -7.07 -27.28
N LYS A 43 3.07 -7.17 -28.62
CA LYS A 43 4.32 -6.88 -29.31
C LYS A 43 4.71 -5.40 -29.20
N ASN A 44 3.81 -4.50 -29.57
CA ASN A 44 4.15 -3.08 -29.75
C ASN A 44 4.16 -2.26 -28.45
N ARG A 45 3.26 -2.57 -27.51
CA ARG A 45 3.13 -1.81 -26.25
C ARG A 45 3.94 -2.42 -25.11
N LEU A 46 4.06 -3.76 -25.07
CA LEU A 46 4.79 -4.44 -24.01
C LEU A 46 6.23 -4.80 -24.40
N GLY A 47 6.59 -4.62 -25.69
CA GLY A 47 7.92 -4.95 -26.20
C GLY A 47 8.25 -6.44 -26.12
N ALA A 48 7.24 -7.30 -26.17
CA ALA A 48 7.39 -8.75 -26.07
C ALA A 48 7.42 -9.41 -27.44
N SER A 49 7.82 -10.69 -27.49
CA SER A 49 7.74 -11.55 -28.68
C SER A 49 6.59 -12.55 -28.51
N PRO A 50 5.34 -12.19 -28.87
CA PRO A 50 4.19 -13.08 -28.75
C PRO A 50 4.25 -14.17 -29.81
N VAL A 51 3.95 -15.41 -29.41
CA VAL A 51 3.81 -16.55 -30.31
C VAL A 51 2.41 -17.13 -30.14
N ALA A 52 1.60 -17.03 -31.19
CA ALA A 52 0.27 -17.62 -31.18
C ALA A 52 0.36 -19.13 -31.40
N ILE A 53 -0.17 -19.92 -30.48
CA ILE A 53 -0.33 -21.38 -30.66
C ILE A 53 -1.77 -21.77 -30.94
N GLN A 54 -2.66 -20.79 -30.96
CA GLN A 54 -4.08 -20.96 -31.26
C GLN A 54 -4.58 -19.80 -32.13
N LEU A 55 -5.61 -20.07 -32.93
CA LEU A 55 -6.35 -19.08 -33.70
C LEU A 55 -7.85 -19.22 -33.40
N PRO A 56 -8.60 -18.12 -33.11
CA PRO A 56 -10.04 -18.23 -32.84
C PRO A 56 -10.82 -18.55 -34.12
N ILE A 57 -11.88 -19.34 -33.99
CA ILE A 57 -12.89 -19.58 -35.02
C ILE A 57 -14.06 -18.65 -34.77
N GLY A 58 -14.13 -17.56 -35.53
CA GLY A 58 -15.07 -16.48 -35.29
C GLY A 58 -14.66 -15.56 -34.16
N ALA A 59 -15.45 -14.52 -33.96
CA ALA A 59 -15.32 -13.55 -32.87
C ALA A 59 -16.68 -13.05 -32.46
N GLU A 60 -16.78 -12.44 -31.26
CA GLU A 60 -18.03 -11.91 -30.73
C GLU A 60 -19.12 -13.00 -30.61
N ASP A 61 -20.32 -12.74 -31.10
CA ASP A 61 -21.42 -13.71 -31.06
C ASP A 61 -21.15 -14.96 -31.90
N ASP A 62 -20.30 -14.84 -32.95
CA ASP A 62 -19.90 -15.93 -33.86
C ASP A 62 -18.71 -16.75 -33.33
N PHE A 63 -18.22 -16.48 -32.11
CA PHE A 63 -17.11 -17.25 -31.53
C PHE A 63 -17.54 -18.70 -31.27
N ALA A 64 -17.15 -19.59 -32.19
CA ALA A 64 -17.53 -21.01 -32.18
C ALA A 64 -16.51 -21.91 -31.48
N GLY A 65 -15.21 -21.67 -31.67
CA GLY A 65 -14.15 -22.52 -31.19
C GLY A 65 -12.76 -21.95 -31.39
N ILE A 66 -11.75 -22.79 -31.35
CA ILE A 66 -10.35 -22.42 -31.61
C ILE A 66 -9.71 -23.41 -32.58
N ILE A 67 -8.67 -22.98 -33.27
CA ILE A 67 -7.77 -23.86 -34.02
C ILE A 67 -6.51 -24.07 -33.19
N ASP A 68 -6.16 -25.31 -32.95
CA ASP A 68 -4.86 -25.71 -32.38
C ASP A 68 -3.84 -25.73 -33.53
N LEU A 69 -2.86 -24.84 -33.49
CA LEU A 69 -1.84 -24.71 -34.53
C LEU A 69 -0.74 -25.78 -34.45
N ILE A 70 -0.61 -26.45 -33.31
CA ILE A 70 0.35 -27.55 -33.12
C ILE A 70 -0.18 -28.80 -33.81
N LYS A 71 -1.44 -29.17 -33.55
CA LYS A 71 -2.10 -30.33 -34.11
C LYS A 71 -2.74 -30.08 -35.47
N MET A 72 -2.91 -28.81 -35.85
CA MET A 72 -3.67 -28.40 -37.03
C MET A 72 -5.08 -28.97 -37.06
N LYS A 73 -5.81 -28.79 -35.95
CA LYS A 73 -7.19 -29.22 -35.76
C LYS A 73 -8.05 -28.08 -35.20
N ALA A 74 -9.33 -28.08 -35.59
CA ALA A 74 -10.32 -27.19 -35.03
C ALA A 74 -10.99 -27.83 -33.80
N LEU A 75 -11.09 -27.11 -32.70
CA LEU A 75 -11.70 -27.54 -31.45
C LEU A 75 -13.02 -26.81 -31.25
N TYR A 76 -14.13 -27.57 -31.16
CA TYR A 76 -15.47 -27.02 -30.95
C TYR A 76 -16.06 -27.52 -29.65
N TRP A 77 -16.58 -26.61 -28.83
CA TRP A 77 -17.25 -26.92 -27.57
C TRP A 77 -18.75 -27.08 -27.75
N ASN A 78 -19.27 -28.20 -27.26
CA ASN A 78 -20.71 -28.47 -27.26
C ASN A 78 -21.42 -27.61 -26.18
N GLY A 79 -22.51 -26.94 -26.57
CA GLY A 79 -23.27 -26.09 -25.64
C GLY A 79 -24.05 -26.85 -24.55
N ASP A 80 -24.35 -28.12 -24.79
CA ASP A 80 -25.20 -28.95 -23.92
C ASP A 80 -24.55 -29.37 -22.60
N ASP A 81 -23.23 -29.46 -22.55
CA ASP A 81 -22.45 -29.90 -21.37
C ASP A 81 -21.72 -28.76 -20.65
N LYS A 82 -22.10 -27.52 -20.90
CA LYS A 82 -21.49 -26.30 -20.35
C LYS A 82 -20.00 -26.17 -20.67
N GLY A 83 -19.54 -26.72 -21.78
CA GLY A 83 -18.16 -26.63 -22.25
C GLY A 83 -17.19 -27.57 -21.52
N THR A 84 -17.68 -28.66 -20.94
CA THR A 84 -16.80 -29.66 -20.29
C THR A 84 -16.11 -30.57 -21.27
N SER A 85 -16.66 -30.71 -22.50
CA SER A 85 -16.05 -31.48 -23.59
C SER A 85 -15.97 -30.68 -24.87
N TYR A 86 -15.05 -31.08 -25.73
CA TYR A 86 -14.91 -30.53 -27.08
C TYR A 86 -14.69 -31.65 -28.09
N THR A 87 -14.98 -31.36 -29.37
CA THR A 87 -14.71 -32.24 -30.51
C THR A 87 -13.58 -31.67 -31.34
N GLU A 88 -12.77 -32.56 -31.91
CA GLU A 88 -11.71 -32.21 -32.86
C GLU A 88 -12.25 -32.41 -34.28
N GLU A 89 -12.12 -31.40 -35.12
CA GLU A 89 -12.60 -31.39 -36.49
C GLU A 89 -11.52 -30.85 -37.45
N GLU A 90 -11.73 -30.97 -38.75
CA GLU A 90 -10.87 -30.35 -39.74
C GLU A 90 -11.02 -28.81 -39.67
N ILE A 91 -9.92 -28.10 -40.00
CA ILE A 91 -9.90 -26.64 -40.04
C ILE A 91 -10.83 -26.14 -41.16
N PRO A 92 -11.68 -25.15 -40.92
CA PRO A 92 -12.50 -24.52 -41.96
C PRO A 92 -11.65 -23.96 -43.09
N GLU A 93 -12.05 -24.23 -44.35
CA GLU A 93 -11.28 -23.85 -45.53
C GLU A 93 -10.88 -22.34 -45.56
N ASN A 94 -11.78 -21.49 -45.10
CA ASN A 94 -11.53 -20.03 -45.04
C ASN A 94 -10.50 -19.60 -43.97
N LEU A 95 -10.11 -20.46 -43.05
CA LEU A 95 -9.09 -20.21 -42.02
C LEU A 95 -7.80 -21.00 -42.24
N LEU A 96 -7.80 -21.94 -43.18
CA LEU A 96 -6.67 -22.85 -43.38
C LEU A 96 -5.37 -22.12 -43.76
N GLU A 97 -5.44 -21.18 -44.69
CA GLU A 97 -4.28 -20.37 -45.13
C GLU A 97 -3.70 -19.57 -43.95
N LYS A 98 -4.56 -18.94 -43.17
CA LYS A 98 -4.15 -18.18 -41.98
C LYS A 98 -3.53 -19.08 -40.91
N ALA A 99 -4.15 -20.23 -40.68
CA ALA A 99 -3.62 -21.22 -39.70
C ALA A 99 -2.24 -21.74 -40.15
N GLN A 100 -2.03 -21.99 -41.44
CA GLN A 100 -0.73 -22.39 -41.96
C GLN A 100 0.33 -21.30 -41.77
N GLN A 101 0.01 -20.04 -42.11
CA GLN A 101 0.94 -18.92 -41.87
C GLN A 101 1.35 -18.81 -40.40
N LEU A 102 0.40 -18.82 -39.47
CA LEU A 102 0.69 -18.72 -38.01
C LEU A 102 1.45 -19.96 -37.51
N ARG A 103 1.20 -21.14 -38.08
CA ARG A 103 1.97 -22.34 -37.78
C ARG A 103 3.44 -22.18 -38.20
N GLU A 104 3.72 -21.64 -39.39
CA GLU A 104 5.09 -21.37 -39.83
C GLU A 104 5.80 -20.42 -38.87
N GLU A 105 5.19 -19.30 -38.51
CA GLU A 105 5.74 -18.37 -37.52
C GLU A 105 6.01 -19.07 -36.14
N MET A 106 5.13 -19.94 -35.72
CA MET A 106 5.30 -20.75 -34.49
C MET A 106 6.44 -21.75 -34.61
N LEU A 107 6.57 -22.46 -35.76
CA LEU A 107 7.65 -23.42 -36.01
C LEU A 107 9.02 -22.73 -36.03
N GLU A 108 9.14 -21.59 -36.72
CA GLU A 108 10.35 -20.78 -36.70
C GLU A 108 10.74 -20.40 -35.28
N SER A 109 9.74 -19.91 -34.52
CA SER A 109 9.98 -19.55 -33.12
C SER A 109 10.38 -20.75 -32.25
N ALA A 110 9.83 -21.93 -32.47
CA ALA A 110 10.23 -23.14 -31.74
C ALA A 110 11.65 -23.60 -32.11
N ALA A 111 11.99 -23.53 -33.42
CA ALA A 111 13.30 -23.91 -33.94
C ALA A 111 14.45 -23.04 -33.41
N GLU A 112 14.20 -21.76 -33.17
CA GLU A 112 15.19 -20.83 -32.61
C GLU A 112 15.64 -21.15 -31.18
N ALA A 113 15.03 -22.14 -30.52
CA ALA A 113 15.39 -22.52 -29.15
C ALA A 113 16.81 -23.08 -29.05
N ASN A 114 17.22 -23.92 -30.01
CA ASN A 114 18.55 -24.52 -30.00
C ASN A 114 18.95 -25.00 -31.41
N GLU A 115 20.25 -25.28 -31.60
CA GLU A 115 20.82 -25.70 -32.91
C GLU A 115 20.19 -27.00 -33.43
N GLU A 116 19.86 -27.96 -32.58
CA GLU A 116 19.27 -29.25 -32.98
C GLU A 116 17.89 -29.07 -33.62
N LEU A 117 17.02 -28.26 -32.98
CA LEU A 117 15.68 -27.98 -33.52
C LEU A 117 15.76 -27.15 -34.79
N MET A 118 16.72 -26.21 -34.88
CA MET A 118 16.95 -25.42 -36.06
C MET A 118 17.40 -26.30 -37.26
N ASP A 119 18.33 -27.23 -37.03
CA ASP A 119 18.79 -28.15 -38.07
C ASP A 119 17.66 -29.09 -38.55
N LYS A 120 16.83 -29.59 -37.66
CA LYS A 120 15.64 -30.37 -38.04
C LYS A 120 14.67 -29.56 -38.88
N TYR A 121 14.35 -28.36 -38.47
CA TYR A 121 13.42 -27.48 -39.19
C TYR A 121 13.94 -27.11 -40.58
N LEU A 122 15.23 -26.79 -40.71
CA LEU A 122 15.85 -26.46 -42.00
C LEU A 122 15.93 -27.67 -42.94
N THR A 123 16.03 -28.88 -42.40
CA THR A 123 16.14 -30.12 -43.18
C THR A 123 14.78 -30.63 -43.64
N ASP A 124 13.81 -30.70 -42.74
CA ASP A 124 12.53 -31.35 -42.96
C ASP A 124 11.40 -30.37 -43.30
N GLY A 125 11.58 -29.06 -43.00
CA GLY A 125 10.56 -28.02 -43.17
C GLY A 125 9.43 -28.06 -42.17
N ASP A 126 9.48 -28.98 -41.18
CA ASP A 126 8.49 -29.13 -40.08
C ASP A 126 9.18 -29.67 -38.82
N LEU A 127 8.50 -29.61 -37.68
CA LEU A 127 8.93 -30.17 -36.42
C LEU A 127 7.84 -31.11 -35.88
N SER A 128 8.24 -32.14 -35.12
CA SER A 128 7.30 -33.00 -34.42
C SER A 128 6.57 -32.22 -33.29
N GLU A 129 5.39 -32.67 -32.87
CA GLU A 129 4.68 -32.06 -31.74
C GLU A 129 5.57 -31.94 -30.50
N GLU A 130 6.40 -32.96 -30.24
CA GLU A 130 7.31 -33.03 -29.11
C GLU A 130 8.43 -31.98 -29.20
N ASP A 131 9.03 -31.82 -30.40
CA ASP A 131 10.03 -30.81 -30.69
C ASP A 131 9.46 -29.38 -30.59
N ILE A 132 8.22 -29.16 -31.09
CA ILE A 132 7.52 -27.87 -30.96
C ILE A 132 7.33 -27.52 -29.49
N HIS A 133 6.80 -28.46 -28.71
CA HIS A 133 6.58 -28.25 -27.27
C HIS A 133 7.89 -27.97 -26.53
N GLN A 134 8.96 -28.69 -26.84
CA GLN A 134 10.27 -28.47 -26.25
C GLN A 134 10.79 -27.06 -26.55
N GLY A 135 10.83 -26.68 -27.83
CA GLY A 135 11.36 -25.39 -28.24
C GLY A 135 10.58 -24.22 -27.66
N LEU A 136 9.25 -24.26 -27.73
CA LEU A 136 8.40 -23.22 -27.16
C LEU A 136 8.55 -23.13 -25.61
N ARG A 137 8.71 -24.28 -24.93
CA ARG A 137 8.95 -24.31 -23.49
C ARG A 137 10.28 -23.66 -23.12
N GLU A 138 11.39 -24.04 -23.75
CA GLU A 138 12.72 -23.49 -23.49
C GLU A 138 12.72 -21.98 -23.62
N ARG A 139 12.13 -21.44 -24.69
CA ARG A 139 12.06 -20.00 -24.93
C ARG A 139 11.08 -19.26 -24.03
N THR A 140 10.02 -19.93 -23.57
CA THR A 140 9.10 -19.34 -22.57
C THR A 140 9.78 -19.24 -21.20
N LEU A 141 10.52 -20.27 -20.79
CA LEU A 141 11.24 -20.29 -19.52
C LEU A 141 12.38 -19.28 -19.47
N SER A 142 13.07 -19.04 -20.61
CA SER A 142 14.08 -17.98 -20.75
C SER A 142 13.48 -16.57 -20.85
N ASN A 143 12.15 -16.42 -20.93
CA ASN A 143 11.43 -15.17 -21.16
C ASN A 143 11.70 -14.51 -22.54
N GLU A 144 12.14 -15.26 -23.53
CA GLU A 144 12.35 -14.75 -24.89
C GLU A 144 11.03 -14.58 -25.64
N ILE A 145 10.10 -15.48 -25.44
CA ILE A 145 8.78 -15.46 -26.07
C ILE A 145 7.65 -15.47 -25.03
N VAL A 146 6.46 -15.15 -25.51
CA VAL A 146 5.23 -15.25 -24.72
C VAL A 146 4.17 -15.97 -25.55
N ILE A 147 3.79 -17.15 -25.09
CA ILE A 147 2.75 -17.94 -25.75
C ILE A 147 1.40 -17.27 -25.59
N CYS A 148 0.68 -17.15 -26.73
CA CYS A 148 -0.64 -16.55 -26.79
C CYS A 148 -1.70 -17.59 -27.13
N LEU A 149 -2.74 -17.66 -26.30
CA LEU A 149 -3.92 -18.50 -26.43
C LEU A 149 -5.18 -17.63 -26.46
N CYS A 150 -6.28 -18.21 -26.86
CA CYS A 150 -7.57 -17.49 -26.90
C CYS A 150 -8.73 -18.34 -26.38
N GLY A 151 -9.83 -17.66 -25.97
CA GLY A 151 -11.03 -18.33 -25.54
C GLY A 151 -12.06 -17.44 -24.88
N SER A 152 -13.08 -18.07 -24.30
CA SER A 152 -14.08 -17.46 -23.43
C SER A 152 -14.24 -18.27 -22.16
N ALA A 153 -13.57 -17.83 -21.11
CA ALA A 153 -13.63 -18.54 -19.82
C ALA A 153 -15.04 -18.60 -19.24
N PHE A 154 -15.85 -17.55 -19.45
CA PHE A 154 -17.25 -17.54 -19.00
C PHE A 154 -18.11 -18.61 -19.70
N LYS A 155 -17.87 -18.86 -21.00
CA LYS A 155 -18.52 -19.93 -21.77
C LYS A 155 -17.78 -21.27 -21.69
N ASN A 156 -16.73 -21.34 -20.89
CA ASN A 156 -15.85 -22.51 -20.74
C ASN A 156 -15.26 -23.03 -22.07
N LYS A 157 -15.02 -22.13 -23.04
CA LYS A 157 -14.39 -22.43 -24.33
C LYS A 157 -12.91 -22.08 -24.30
N GLY A 158 -12.02 -23.01 -24.61
CA GLY A 158 -10.57 -22.83 -24.62
C GLY A 158 -9.89 -22.93 -23.26
N VAL A 159 -10.61 -23.26 -22.17
CA VAL A 159 -10.08 -23.32 -20.82
C VAL A 159 -9.20 -24.57 -20.63
N GLN A 160 -9.64 -25.74 -21.14
CA GLN A 160 -8.85 -26.97 -21.04
C GLN A 160 -7.50 -26.83 -21.76
N PRO A 161 -7.42 -26.41 -23.03
CA PRO A 161 -6.13 -26.20 -23.69
C PRO A 161 -5.26 -25.14 -23.00
N MET A 162 -5.86 -24.14 -22.34
CA MET A 162 -5.10 -23.16 -21.55
C MET A 162 -4.49 -23.81 -20.30
N LEU A 163 -5.21 -24.69 -19.60
CA LEU A 163 -4.68 -25.41 -18.46
C LEU A 163 -3.57 -26.40 -18.88
N ASP A 164 -3.74 -27.07 -20.01
CA ASP A 164 -2.70 -27.92 -20.59
C ASP A 164 -1.43 -27.10 -20.92
N ALA A 165 -1.60 -25.89 -21.49
CA ALA A 165 -0.50 -24.99 -21.77
C ALA A 165 0.22 -24.51 -20.51
N VAL A 166 -0.49 -24.28 -19.38
CA VAL A 166 0.13 -23.97 -18.09
C VAL A 166 1.07 -25.09 -17.66
N VAL A 167 0.61 -26.35 -17.75
CA VAL A 167 1.42 -27.53 -17.38
C VAL A 167 2.60 -27.70 -18.35
N GLN A 168 2.37 -27.47 -19.65
CA GLN A 168 3.34 -27.73 -20.70
C GLN A 168 4.46 -26.68 -20.74
N TYR A 169 4.15 -25.38 -20.53
CA TYR A 169 5.09 -24.29 -20.85
C TYR A 169 5.58 -23.49 -19.64
N LEU A 170 4.91 -23.57 -18.49
CA LEU A 170 5.36 -22.85 -17.29
C LEU A 170 6.18 -23.76 -16.37
N PRO A 171 7.13 -23.18 -15.60
CA PRO A 171 8.02 -23.96 -14.77
C PRO A 171 7.28 -24.51 -13.54
N SER A 172 7.64 -25.73 -13.13
CA SER A 172 7.32 -26.21 -11.80
C SER A 172 8.21 -25.55 -10.74
N PRO A 173 7.84 -25.58 -9.45
CA PRO A 173 8.68 -25.02 -8.38
C PRO A 173 10.09 -25.62 -8.32
N THR A 174 10.29 -26.84 -8.79
CA THR A 174 11.60 -27.52 -8.82
C THR A 174 12.50 -27.09 -9.98
N GLU A 175 11.95 -26.42 -10.98
CA GLU A 175 12.66 -25.91 -12.15
C GLU A 175 13.04 -24.42 -12.03
N VAL A 176 12.57 -23.77 -10.97
CA VAL A 176 12.89 -22.36 -10.68
C VAL A 176 14.16 -22.30 -9.83
N GLU A 177 14.97 -21.26 -10.03
CA GLU A 177 16.16 -21.02 -9.21
C GLU A 177 15.81 -20.98 -7.71
N ALA A 178 16.76 -21.47 -6.88
CA ALA A 178 16.62 -21.45 -5.43
C ALA A 178 16.33 -20.03 -4.93
N ILE A 179 15.33 -19.89 -4.06
CA ILE A 179 15.03 -18.57 -3.48
C ILE A 179 16.15 -18.13 -2.57
N GLN A 180 16.53 -16.87 -2.69
CA GLN A 180 17.54 -16.25 -1.84
C GLN A 180 16.88 -15.45 -0.72
N GLY A 181 17.52 -15.43 0.42
CA GLY A 181 17.15 -14.61 1.55
C GLY A 181 18.39 -14.23 2.35
N VAL A 182 18.21 -13.35 3.31
CA VAL A 182 19.27 -12.92 4.23
C VAL A 182 19.04 -13.52 5.61
N LEU A 183 20.12 -13.84 6.33
CA LEU A 183 20.03 -14.29 7.70
C LEU A 183 19.68 -13.11 8.64
N GLU A 184 19.53 -13.38 9.93
CA GLU A 184 19.22 -12.36 10.94
C GLU A 184 20.29 -11.25 11.06
N ASP A 185 21.51 -11.51 10.60
CA ASP A 185 22.58 -10.51 10.55
C ASP A 185 22.35 -9.41 9.47
N GLY A 186 21.40 -9.66 8.56
CA GLY A 186 21.05 -8.73 7.48
C GLY A 186 22.06 -8.65 6.33
N GLU A 187 23.14 -9.42 6.37
CA GLU A 187 24.25 -9.37 5.38
C GLU A 187 24.48 -10.72 4.70
N THR A 188 24.39 -11.83 5.45
CA THR A 188 24.67 -13.17 4.92
C THR A 188 23.51 -13.65 4.05
N ILE A 189 23.79 -13.93 2.78
CA ILE A 189 22.82 -14.47 1.83
C ILE A 189 22.82 -16.00 1.93
N GLU A 190 21.65 -16.59 2.08
CA GLU A 190 21.44 -18.03 2.04
C GLU A 190 20.38 -18.38 1.00
N SER A 191 20.52 -19.53 0.34
CA SER A 191 19.57 -20.01 -0.68
C SER A 191 18.77 -21.20 -0.13
N ARG A 192 17.51 -21.34 -0.56
CA ARG A 192 16.65 -22.47 -0.28
C ARG A 192 16.13 -23.06 -1.58
N ASN A 193 16.36 -24.34 -1.80
CA ASN A 193 15.77 -25.06 -2.92
C ASN A 193 14.33 -25.45 -2.62
N SER A 194 13.54 -25.63 -3.67
CA SER A 194 12.18 -26.15 -3.55
C SER A 194 12.22 -27.67 -3.30
N ASP A 195 12.56 -28.05 -2.06
CA ASP A 195 12.70 -29.44 -1.60
C ASP A 195 12.07 -29.58 -0.20
N ASP A 196 11.30 -30.65 -0.01
CA ASP A 196 10.65 -30.98 1.26
C ASP A 196 11.65 -31.27 2.41
N ASN A 197 12.88 -31.64 2.09
CA ASN A 197 13.94 -31.94 3.08
C ASN A 197 14.70 -30.70 3.54
N GLU A 198 14.53 -29.58 2.86
CA GLU A 198 15.11 -28.30 3.25
C GLU A 198 14.40 -27.72 4.50
N PRO A 199 15.04 -26.83 5.25
CA PRO A 199 14.38 -26.10 6.31
C PRO A 199 13.19 -25.30 5.79
N PHE A 200 12.09 -25.29 6.55
CA PHE A 200 10.87 -24.59 6.13
C PHE A 200 11.10 -23.09 5.90
N SER A 201 10.65 -22.60 4.76
CA SER A 201 10.52 -21.18 4.48
C SER A 201 9.31 -20.89 3.58
N ALA A 202 8.57 -19.84 3.92
CA ALA A 202 7.39 -19.38 3.19
C ALA A 202 7.25 -17.86 3.26
N LEU A 203 6.59 -17.28 2.28
CA LEU A 203 6.22 -15.87 2.25
C LEU A 203 4.72 -15.72 2.48
N ALA A 204 4.34 -14.89 3.45
CA ALA A 204 2.97 -14.44 3.64
C ALA A 204 2.68 -13.33 2.64
N PHE A 205 2.11 -13.66 1.48
CA PHE A 205 1.95 -12.72 0.37
C PHE A 205 0.61 -11.98 0.36
N LYS A 206 -0.37 -12.45 1.13
CA LYS A 206 -1.69 -11.82 1.25
C LYS A 206 -2.33 -12.14 2.58
N ILE A 207 -2.96 -11.13 3.18
CA ILE A 207 -3.87 -11.29 4.32
C ILE A 207 -5.27 -10.93 3.88
N ALA A 208 -6.26 -11.68 4.31
CA ALA A 208 -7.67 -11.40 4.08
C ALA A 208 -8.48 -11.66 5.34
N THR A 209 -9.48 -10.83 5.58
CA THR A 209 -10.44 -11.04 6.67
C THR A 209 -11.64 -11.82 6.16
N ASP A 210 -11.96 -12.89 6.83
CA ASP A 210 -13.12 -13.72 6.53
C ASP A 210 -14.14 -13.61 7.68
N PRO A 211 -15.44 -13.38 7.39
CA PRO A 211 -16.44 -13.19 8.42
C PRO A 211 -16.64 -14.38 9.36
N PHE A 212 -16.31 -15.60 8.90
CA PHE A 212 -16.58 -16.84 9.62
C PHE A 212 -15.37 -17.42 10.35
N VAL A 213 -14.18 -17.27 9.75
CA VAL A 213 -12.95 -17.88 10.29
C VAL A 213 -11.93 -16.86 10.78
N GLY A 214 -12.20 -15.59 10.59
CA GLY A 214 -11.30 -14.50 10.99
C GLY A 214 -10.20 -14.25 9.97
N THR A 215 -8.98 -13.96 10.42
CA THR A 215 -7.87 -13.63 9.54
C THR A 215 -7.31 -14.87 8.86
N LEU A 216 -7.25 -14.82 7.53
CA LEU A 216 -6.62 -15.79 6.65
C LEU A 216 -5.28 -15.22 6.18
N THR A 217 -4.18 -15.91 6.49
CA THR A 217 -2.84 -15.57 5.99
C THR A 217 -2.50 -16.52 4.85
N PHE A 218 -2.45 -16.01 3.63
CA PHE A 218 -2.06 -16.80 2.45
C PHE A 218 -0.54 -16.85 2.36
N ILE A 219 0.00 -18.05 2.28
CA ILE A 219 1.43 -18.30 2.20
C ILE A 219 1.79 -19.03 0.90
N ARG A 220 2.96 -18.71 0.36
CA ARG A 220 3.67 -19.51 -0.63
C ARG A 220 4.84 -20.21 0.06
N VAL A 221 4.85 -21.53 0.05
CA VAL A 221 5.96 -22.32 0.59
C VAL A 221 7.06 -22.42 -0.45
N TYR A 222 8.27 -22.04 -0.08
CA TYR A 222 9.45 -22.12 -0.95
C TYR A 222 10.32 -23.34 -0.65
N SER A 223 10.40 -23.76 0.60
CA SER A 223 11.18 -24.94 1.02
C SER A 223 10.58 -25.61 2.24
N GLY A 224 10.85 -26.90 2.38
CA GLY A 224 10.44 -27.69 3.54
C GLY A 224 8.96 -28.05 3.58
N VAL A 225 8.54 -28.59 4.70
CA VAL A 225 7.15 -29.02 4.98
C VAL A 225 6.67 -28.35 6.25
N LEU A 226 5.45 -27.83 6.24
CA LEU A 226 4.78 -27.27 7.40
C LEU A 226 3.56 -28.11 7.75
N LYS A 227 3.40 -28.46 9.02
CA LYS A 227 2.26 -29.23 9.54
C LYS A 227 1.42 -28.41 10.49
N GLN A 228 0.15 -28.76 10.56
CA GLN A 228 -0.76 -28.18 11.53
C GLN A 228 -0.25 -28.37 12.96
N GLY A 229 -0.22 -27.29 13.74
CA GLY A 229 0.28 -27.31 15.12
C GLY A 229 1.76 -26.98 15.27
N ASP A 230 2.53 -26.94 14.18
CA ASP A 230 3.94 -26.53 14.19
C ASP A 230 4.10 -25.09 14.66
N SER A 231 5.32 -24.74 14.99
CA SER A 231 5.70 -23.39 15.34
C SER A 231 6.71 -22.86 14.34
N VAL A 232 6.48 -21.64 13.85
CA VAL A 232 7.31 -20.94 12.89
C VAL A 232 7.83 -19.63 13.48
N PHE A 233 8.91 -19.13 12.92
CA PHE A 233 9.42 -17.80 13.18
C PHE A 233 8.80 -16.81 12.18
N ALA A 234 8.24 -15.70 12.66
CA ALA A 234 7.73 -14.61 11.84
C ALA A 234 8.71 -13.43 11.85
N SER A 235 9.18 -13.02 10.66
CA SER A 235 10.31 -12.10 10.52
C SER A 235 10.02 -10.66 10.97
N SER A 236 8.80 -10.14 10.79
CA SER A 236 8.47 -8.73 11.05
C SER A 236 8.60 -8.32 12.50
N LYS A 237 8.18 -9.20 13.40
CA LYS A 237 8.23 -8.96 14.86
C LYS A 237 9.24 -9.85 15.58
N SER A 238 10.03 -10.61 14.84
CA SER A 238 10.98 -11.57 15.40
C SER A 238 10.32 -12.47 16.46
N SER A 239 9.10 -12.93 16.16
CA SER A 239 8.25 -13.65 17.10
C SER A 239 7.99 -15.10 16.66
N LYS A 240 7.69 -15.94 17.66
CA LYS A 240 7.27 -17.31 17.42
C LYS A 240 5.76 -17.37 17.28
N GLU A 241 5.30 -17.85 16.12
CA GLU A 241 3.90 -18.08 15.81
C GLU A 241 3.55 -19.57 15.80
N ARG A 242 2.36 -19.90 16.26
CA ARG A 242 1.85 -21.27 16.17
C ARG A 242 0.88 -21.40 15.00
N VAL A 243 1.15 -22.38 14.14
CA VAL A 243 0.29 -22.69 13.00
C VAL A 243 -1.02 -23.32 13.49
N GLY A 244 -2.11 -22.62 13.22
CA GLY A 244 -3.47 -23.09 13.51
C GLY A 244 -3.96 -24.07 12.45
N ARG A 245 -5.20 -23.88 11.98
CA ARG A 245 -5.73 -24.67 10.87
C ARG A 245 -5.14 -24.18 9.55
N MET A 246 -4.90 -25.11 8.63
CA MET A 246 -4.45 -24.81 7.28
C MET A 246 -5.54 -25.20 6.29
N LEU A 247 -5.73 -24.36 5.29
CA LEU A 247 -6.78 -24.50 4.29
C LEU A 247 -6.18 -24.45 2.89
N GLN A 248 -6.62 -25.35 2.03
CA GLN A 248 -6.52 -25.22 0.59
C GLN A 248 -7.75 -24.46 0.09
N MET A 249 -7.54 -23.38 -0.65
CA MET A 249 -8.61 -22.53 -1.14
C MET A 249 -8.90 -22.86 -2.60
N HIS A 250 -10.18 -23.09 -2.90
CA HIS A 250 -10.66 -23.28 -4.26
C HIS A 250 -11.89 -22.40 -4.48
N ALA A 251 -11.71 -21.27 -5.11
CA ALA A 251 -12.70 -20.18 -5.19
C ALA A 251 -13.19 -19.81 -3.77
N ASN A 252 -14.48 -19.97 -3.47
CA ASN A 252 -15.06 -19.74 -2.15
C ASN A 252 -15.08 -21.00 -1.26
N ASN A 253 -14.65 -22.14 -1.78
CA ASN A 253 -14.58 -23.38 -1.02
C ASN A 253 -13.28 -23.46 -0.23
N ARG A 254 -13.37 -24.08 0.95
CA ARG A 254 -12.26 -24.26 1.88
C ARG A 254 -12.15 -25.73 2.21
N GLU A 255 -10.98 -26.29 1.96
CA GLU A 255 -10.67 -27.66 2.32
C GLU A 255 -9.57 -27.66 3.38
N GLU A 256 -9.82 -28.33 4.51
CA GLU A 256 -8.83 -28.39 5.59
C GLU A 256 -7.75 -29.39 5.23
N ILE A 257 -6.49 -28.96 5.35
CA ILE A 257 -5.31 -29.77 5.05
C ILE A 257 -4.41 -29.88 6.28
N SER A 258 -3.73 -31.01 6.43
CA SER A 258 -2.87 -31.28 7.58
C SER A 258 -1.42 -30.83 7.40
N GLU A 259 -0.95 -30.77 6.15
CA GLU A 259 0.41 -30.34 5.79
C GLU A 259 0.43 -29.60 4.45
N VAL A 260 1.46 -28.78 4.27
CA VAL A 260 1.82 -28.12 3.00
C VAL A 260 3.29 -28.30 2.73
N ARG A 261 3.66 -28.37 1.46
CA ARG A 261 4.99 -28.73 0.98
C ARG A 261 5.63 -27.63 0.15
N ALA A 262 6.90 -27.76 -0.14
CA ALA A 262 7.62 -26.88 -1.04
C ALA A 262 6.88 -26.70 -2.38
N GLY A 263 6.61 -25.44 -2.77
CA GLY A 263 5.85 -25.11 -3.96
C GLY A 263 4.35 -24.87 -3.76
N ASP A 264 3.78 -25.29 -2.63
CA ASP A 264 2.35 -25.12 -2.35
C ASP A 264 1.97 -23.68 -1.98
N ILE A 265 0.68 -23.37 -2.20
CA ILE A 265 0.01 -22.19 -1.69
C ILE A 265 -1.12 -22.64 -0.77
N ALA A 266 -1.16 -22.11 0.44
CA ALA A 266 -2.20 -22.39 1.41
C ALA A 266 -2.60 -21.15 2.20
N ALA A 267 -3.75 -21.23 2.89
CA ALA A 267 -4.17 -20.21 3.85
C ALA A 267 -4.04 -20.75 5.28
N ILE A 268 -3.46 -20.00 6.17
CA ILE A 268 -3.32 -20.33 7.59
C ILE A 268 -4.28 -19.47 8.40
N ILE A 269 -5.00 -20.09 9.33
CA ILE A 269 -5.84 -19.41 10.31
C ILE A 269 -5.11 -19.34 11.64
N GLY A 270 -5.18 -18.19 12.30
CA GLY A 270 -4.74 -18.05 13.70
C GLY A 270 -3.34 -17.50 13.90
N LEU A 271 -2.65 -17.08 12.86
CA LEU A 271 -1.45 -16.24 12.99
C LEU A 271 -1.86 -14.85 13.45
N LYS A 272 -1.22 -14.33 14.50
CA LYS A 272 -1.67 -13.09 15.16
C LYS A 272 -0.88 -11.87 14.71
N ASP A 273 0.43 -12.05 14.57
CA ASP A 273 1.38 -10.95 14.39
C ASP A 273 2.09 -11.00 13.04
N VAL A 274 1.44 -11.56 12.02
CA VAL A 274 1.96 -11.67 10.65
C VAL A 274 1.31 -10.59 9.78
N THR A 275 2.12 -9.94 8.96
CA THR A 275 1.70 -8.94 7.98
C THR A 275 2.03 -9.39 6.56
N THR A 276 1.39 -8.77 5.56
CA THR A 276 1.71 -9.05 4.15
C THR A 276 3.16 -8.71 3.85
N GLY A 277 3.91 -9.64 3.27
CA GLY A 277 5.35 -9.53 3.02
C GLY A 277 6.25 -10.19 4.06
N ASP A 278 5.68 -10.75 5.14
CA ASP A 278 6.46 -11.44 6.16
C ASP A 278 6.96 -12.80 5.70
N THR A 279 8.16 -13.13 6.14
CA THR A 279 8.68 -14.48 6.01
C THR A 279 8.29 -15.32 7.24
N LEU A 280 7.81 -16.51 6.97
CA LEU A 280 7.61 -17.57 7.97
C LEU A 280 8.67 -18.65 7.73
N CYS A 281 9.48 -18.97 8.74
CA CYS A 281 10.55 -19.95 8.56
C CYS A 281 10.76 -20.83 9.80
N ASP A 282 11.67 -21.79 9.67
CA ASP A 282 12.09 -22.67 10.76
C ASP A 282 12.70 -21.88 11.92
N LEU A 283 12.39 -22.27 13.16
CA LEU A 283 12.85 -21.58 14.38
C LEU A 283 14.38 -21.64 14.61
N LYS A 284 15.06 -22.62 14.03
CA LYS A 284 16.50 -22.85 14.24
C LYS A 284 17.35 -22.40 13.06
N LYS A 285 16.73 -22.35 11.88
CA LYS A 285 17.38 -21.97 10.62
C LYS A 285 16.59 -20.82 10.01
N THR A 286 16.69 -19.68 10.66
CA THR A 286 15.98 -18.46 10.26
C THR A 286 16.53 -17.94 8.94
N ILE A 287 15.63 -17.49 8.09
CA ILE A 287 15.92 -16.79 6.84
C ILE A 287 14.86 -15.71 6.65
N ILE A 288 15.25 -14.57 6.12
CA ILE A 288 14.35 -13.49 5.72
C ILE A 288 14.39 -13.43 4.21
N LEU A 289 13.30 -13.82 3.57
CA LEU A 289 13.14 -13.73 2.13
C LEU A 289 13.01 -12.26 1.71
N GLU A 290 13.22 -11.98 0.44
CA GLU A 290 13.11 -10.62 -0.08
C GLU A 290 11.74 -10.01 0.30
N LYS A 291 11.78 -8.81 0.93
CA LYS A 291 10.57 -8.10 1.30
C LYS A 291 9.91 -7.53 0.06
N MET A 292 8.59 -7.72 -0.05
CA MET A 292 7.79 -7.03 -1.06
C MET A 292 7.86 -5.51 -0.84
N THR A 293 8.22 -4.77 -1.87
CA THR A 293 8.17 -3.31 -1.86
C THR A 293 6.78 -2.84 -2.26
N PHE A 294 6.10 -2.17 -1.34
CA PHE A 294 4.81 -1.54 -1.59
C PHE A 294 5.02 -0.05 -1.89
N PRO A 295 4.25 0.51 -2.83
CA PRO A 295 4.31 1.95 -3.10
C PRO A 295 3.81 2.73 -1.89
N GLU A 296 4.44 3.88 -1.64
CA GLU A 296 4.00 4.81 -0.60
C GLU A 296 2.63 5.42 -0.97
N PRO A 297 1.74 5.63 0.01
CA PRO A 297 0.48 6.31 -0.19
C PRO A 297 0.67 7.72 -0.75
N VAL A 298 -0.18 8.14 -1.70
CA VAL A 298 -0.06 9.43 -2.40
C VAL A 298 -1.11 10.45 -1.98
N ILE A 299 -2.22 10.02 -1.40
CA ILE A 299 -3.27 10.94 -0.90
C ILE A 299 -3.69 10.57 0.51
N SER A 300 -4.21 11.56 1.23
CA SER A 300 -4.72 11.39 2.59
C SER A 300 -6.05 12.09 2.76
N VAL A 301 -6.95 11.47 3.53
CA VAL A 301 -8.24 12.05 3.94
C VAL A 301 -8.46 11.84 5.44
N ALA A 302 -9.21 12.75 6.05
CA ALA A 302 -9.66 12.58 7.43
C ALA A 302 -10.93 11.75 7.47
N VAL A 303 -11.01 10.84 8.44
CA VAL A 303 -12.18 9.99 8.67
C VAL A 303 -12.66 10.18 10.09
N GLU A 304 -13.95 10.52 10.23
CA GLU A 304 -14.59 10.76 11.52
C GLU A 304 -15.80 9.84 11.69
N PRO A 305 -15.92 9.13 12.82
CA PRO A 305 -17.07 8.28 13.06
C PRO A 305 -18.33 9.15 13.21
N LYS A 306 -19.47 8.70 12.69
CA LYS A 306 -20.73 9.44 12.83
C LYS A 306 -21.28 9.41 14.26
N THR A 307 -21.01 8.35 15.00
CA THR A 307 -21.46 8.18 16.40
C THR A 307 -20.31 7.76 17.29
N LYS A 308 -20.46 7.97 18.63
CA LYS A 308 -19.46 7.50 19.60
C LYS A 308 -19.30 5.97 19.61
N SER A 309 -20.36 5.22 19.32
CA SER A 309 -20.29 3.76 19.23
C SER A 309 -19.48 3.29 18.02
N ASP A 310 -19.44 4.10 16.97
CA ASP A 310 -18.68 3.77 15.77
C ASP A 310 -17.18 4.01 15.94
N GLN A 311 -16.76 4.76 16.93
CA GLN A 311 -15.35 5.10 17.16
C GLN A 311 -14.48 3.87 17.45
N GLU A 312 -14.95 2.99 18.37
CA GLU A 312 -14.22 1.75 18.69
C GLU A 312 -14.24 0.77 17.50
N LYS A 313 -15.41 0.61 16.88
CA LYS A 313 -15.56 -0.24 15.69
C LYS A 313 -14.69 0.26 14.53
N MET A 314 -14.61 1.58 14.33
CA MET A 314 -13.78 2.19 13.31
C MET A 314 -12.30 1.87 13.51
N GLY A 315 -11.79 1.98 14.73
CA GLY A 315 -10.40 1.61 15.04
C GLY A 315 -10.08 0.15 14.70
N ILE A 316 -11.00 -0.78 15.04
CA ILE A 316 -10.86 -2.21 14.72
C ILE A 316 -10.93 -2.43 13.21
N ALA A 317 -11.87 -1.81 12.51
CA ALA A 317 -12.04 -1.93 11.07
C ALA A 317 -10.81 -1.42 10.30
N LEU A 318 -10.35 -0.21 10.64
CA LEU A 318 -9.15 0.39 10.04
C LEU A 318 -7.90 -0.44 10.30
N GLY A 319 -7.73 -0.97 11.52
CA GLY A 319 -6.61 -1.85 11.86
C GLY A 319 -6.59 -3.13 11.01
N ARG A 320 -7.75 -3.76 10.79
CA ARG A 320 -7.86 -4.95 9.93
C ARG A 320 -7.61 -4.64 8.46
N LEU A 321 -8.16 -3.55 7.95
CA LEU A 321 -7.93 -3.11 6.57
C LEU A 321 -6.44 -2.79 6.32
N ALA A 322 -5.76 -2.17 7.29
CA ALA A 322 -4.32 -1.90 7.20
C ALA A 322 -3.45 -3.17 7.26
N GLN A 323 -3.93 -4.24 7.91
CA GLN A 323 -3.25 -5.55 7.87
C GLN A 323 -3.40 -6.22 6.50
N GLU A 324 -4.54 -6.04 5.84
CA GLU A 324 -4.80 -6.61 4.51
C GLU A 324 -4.03 -5.89 3.40
N ASP A 325 -3.94 -4.57 3.48
CA ASP A 325 -3.38 -3.71 2.45
C ASP A 325 -2.20 -2.88 2.97
N PRO A 326 -0.97 -3.26 2.64
CA PRO A 326 0.23 -2.54 3.08
C PRO A 326 0.40 -1.15 2.45
N SER A 327 -0.33 -0.82 1.37
CA SER A 327 -0.36 0.52 0.78
C SER A 327 -1.37 1.45 1.46
N PHE A 328 -2.15 0.93 2.41
CA PHE A 328 -3.09 1.68 3.22
C PHE A 328 -2.49 1.98 4.60
N ARG A 329 -2.44 3.24 4.97
CA ARG A 329 -1.92 3.68 6.27
C ARG A 329 -2.99 4.41 7.06
N VAL A 330 -2.96 4.20 8.36
CA VAL A 330 -3.83 4.87 9.33
C VAL A 330 -2.96 5.57 10.35
N ASN A 331 -3.17 6.85 10.54
CA ASN A 331 -2.48 7.66 11.54
C ASN A 331 -3.47 8.55 12.27
N THR A 332 -3.19 8.86 13.53
CA THR A 332 -3.93 9.89 14.27
C THR A 332 -3.07 11.13 14.32
N ASP A 333 -3.56 12.22 13.79
CA ASP A 333 -2.90 13.51 13.90
C ASP A 333 -3.00 14.01 15.35
N GLU A 334 -1.85 14.15 15.98
CA GLU A 334 -1.78 14.53 17.41
C GLU A 334 -2.30 15.95 17.67
N GLU A 335 -2.25 16.83 16.65
CA GLU A 335 -2.65 18.21 16.81
C GLU A 335 -4.16 18.42 16.63
N SER A 336 -4.73 17.84 15.58
CA SER A 336 -6.17 17.95 15.31
C SER A 336 -7.00 16.86 15.99
N GLY A 337 -6.36 15.77 16.44
CA GLY A 337 -7.03 14.59 16.97
C GLY A 337 -7.78 13.78 15.91
N GLN A 338 -7.64 14.14 14.63
CA GLN A 338 -8.32 13.45 13.52
C GLN A 338 -7.63 12.14 13.18
N THR A 339 -8.42 11.14 12.81
CA THR A 339 -7.92 9.92 12.19
C THR A 339 -7.71 10.18 10.69
N ILE A 340 -6.47 10.10 10.25
CA ILE A 340 -6.06 10.28 8.86
C ILE A 340 -5.84 8.91 8.24
N ILE A 341 -6.47 8.65 7.10
CA ILE A 341 -6.22 7.48 6.27
C ILE A 341 -5.52 7.90 4.99
N SER A 342 -4.50 7.15 4.60
CA SER A 342 -3.68 7.43 3.41
C SER A 342 -3.68 6.23 2.48
N GLY A 343 -3.74 6.46 1.17
CA GLY A 343 -3.82 5.42 0.15
C GLY A 343 -3.33 5.88 -1.22
N MET A 344 -3.42 4.97 -2.20
CA MET A 344 -2.87 5.13 -3.54
C MET A 344 -3.70 6.02 -4.47
N GLY A 345 -4.87 6.47 -4.05
CA GLY A 345 -5.76 7.32 -4.84
C GLY A 345 -7.14 7.43 -4.21
N GLU A 346 -7.94 8.35 -4.73
CA GLU A 346 -9.28 8.64 -4.23
C GLU A 346 -10.19 7.39 -4.25
N LEU A 347 -10.23 6.70 -5.39
CA LEU A 347 -11.01 5.46 -5.53
C LEU A 347 -10.56 4.37 -4.54
N HIS A 348 -9.25 4.27 -4.27
CA HIS A 348 -8.74 3.31 -3.29
C HIS A 348 -9.32 3.58 -1.89
N LEU A 349 -9.27 4.84 -1.44
CA LEU A 349 -9.81 5.23 -0.14
C LEU A 349 -11.34 5.10 -0.07
N GLU A 350 -12.06 5.44 -1.15
CA GLU A 350 -13.51 5.25 -1.24
C GLU A 350 -13.91 3.79 -1.09
N VAL A 351 -13.21 2.87 -1.78
CA VAL A 351 -13.44 1.42 -1.66
C VAL A 351 -13.21 0.94 -0.22
N LEU A 352 -12.17 1.41 0.45
CA LEU A 352 -11.89 1.01 1.84
C LEU A 352 -12.95 1.53 2.81
N VAL A 353 -13.44 2.75 2.61
CA VAL A 353 -14.53 3.31 3.43
C VAL A 353 -15.85 2.58 3.18
N ASP A 354 -16.12 2.22 1.92
CA ASP A 354 -17.30 1.41 1.60
C ASP A 354 -17.20 0.00 2.20
N ARG A 355 -16.01 -0.61 2.24
CA ARG A 355 -15.75 -1.85 2.96
C ARG A 355 -15.96 -1.72 4.46
N MET A 356 -15.53 -0.61 5.09
CA MET A 356 -15.82 -0.36 6.51
C MET A 356 -17.32 -0.40 6.79
N LYS A 357 -18.12 0.20 5.91
CA LYS A 357 -19.58 0.18 6.05
C LYS A 357 -20.16 -1.21 5.85
N ARG A 358 -19.77 -1.91 4.80
CA ARG A 358 -20.37 -3.21 4.44
C ARG A 358 -19.91 -4.38 5.31
N GLU A 359 -18.64 -4.41 5.67
CA GLU A 359 -18.04 -5.56 6.36
C GLU A 359 -18.02 -5.38 7.89
N PHE A 360 -17.94 -4.14 8.38
CA PHE A 360 -17.80 -3.84 9.80
C PHE A 360 -18.98 -3.07 10.40
N ASP A 361 -19.96 -2.69 9.58
CA ASP A 361 -21.12 -1.90 10.00
C ASP A 361 -20.70 -0.59 10.72
N VAL A 362 -19.75 0.13 10.09
CA VAL A 362 -19.21 1.41 10.57
C VAL A 362 -19.53 2.50 9.57
N GLU A 363 -20.24 3.54 10.00
CA GLU A 363 -20.45 4.73 9.20
C GLU A 363 -19.51 5.84 9.62
N ALA A 364 -18.81 6.42 8.63
CA ALA A 364 -17.86 7.50 8.84
C ALA A 364 -18.11 8.65 7.86
N ASN A 365 -17.78 9.86 8.29
CA ASN A 365 -17.68 11.03 7.43
C ASN A 365 -16.25 11.14 6.89
N ILE A 366 -16.13 11.44 5.61
CA ILE A 366 -14.83 11.67 4.96
C ILE A 366 -14.70 13.17 4.73
N GLY A 367 -13.54 13.72 5.06
CA GLY A 367 -13.24 15.12 4.88
C GLY A 367 -11.77 15.36 4.53
N LYS A 368 -11.45 16.59 4.20
CA LYS A 368 -10.05 17.01 4.08
C LYS A 368 -9.43 17.08 5.47
N PRO A 369 -8.16 16.70 5.64
CA PRO A 369 -7.44 16.92 6.89
C PRO A 369 -7.49 18.40 7.30
N GLN A 370 -7.64 18.66 8.59
CA GLN A 370 -7.60 20.03 9.10
C GLN A 370 -6.18 20.58 8.99
N VAL A 371 -6.09 21.86 8.63
CA VAL A 371 -4.80 22.55 8.61
C VAL A 371 -4.42 22.90 10.04
N ALA A 372 -3.22 22.52 10.47
CA ALA A 372 -2.69 22.81 11.79
C ALA A 372 -2.22 24.27 11.87
N TYR A 373 -3.17 25.19 11.99
CA TYR A 373 -2.86 26.60 12.19
C TYR A 373 -2.20 26.85 13.55
N ARG A 374 -1.36 27.87 13.61
CA ARG A 374 -0.76 28.42 14.82
C ARG A 374 -0.99 29.92 14.87
N GLU A 375 -0.87 30.50 16.05
CA GLU A 375 -0.85 31.94 16.23
C GLU A 375 0.55 32.38 16.67
N SER A 376 0.95 33.57 16.31
CA SER A 376 2.17 34.21 16.80
C SER A 376 1.98 35.71 16.90
N ILE A 377 2.92 36.44 17.52
CA ILE A 377 2.90 37.89 17.69
C ILE A 377 4.04 38.51 16.89
N ARG A 378 3.87 39.76 16.47
CA ARG A 378 4.87 40.49 15.66
C ARG A 378 5.56 41.64 16.40
N GLU A 379 5.01 42.13 17.50
CA GLU A 379 5.52 43.27 18.25
C GLU A 379 5.63 42.96 19.74
N SER A 380 6.56 43.62 20.39
CA SER A 380 6.73 43.54 21.86
C SER A 380 5.71 44.47 22.54
N VAL A 381 5.04 44.00 23.57
CA VAL A 381 4.03 44.75 24.32
C VAL A 381 4.15 44.44 25.81
N GLU A 382 3.91 45.48 26.61
CA GLU A 382 3.73 45.34 28.06
C GLU A 382 2.23 45.28 28.40
N SER A 383 1.87 44.37 29.29
CA SER A 383 0.47 44.11 29.68
C SER A 383 0.32 43.88 31.16
N GLU A 384 -0.68 44.55 31.73
CA GLU A 384 -1.09 44.38 33.12
C GLU A 384 -2.20 43.34 33.22
N GLY A 385 -2.06 42.38 34.14
CA GLY A 385 -3.12 41.45 34.49
C GLY A 385 -3.46 41.58 35.96
N LYS A 386 -4.68 41.99 36.23
CA LYS A 386 -5.16 42.16 37.62
C LYS A 386 -6.45 41.40 37.84
N PHE A 387 -6.38 40.39 38.71
CA PHE A 387 -7.52 39.59 39.09
C PHE A 387 -7.88 39.87 40.55
N VAL A 388 -9.05 40.44 40.74
CA VAL A 388 -9.60 40.75 42.10
C VAL A 388 -11.01 40.19 42.17
N ARG A 389 -11.27 39.32 43.12
CA ARG A 389 -12.61 38.77 43.39
C ARG A 389 -12.86 38.76 44.87
N GLN A 390 -13.91 39.44 45.31
CA GLN A 390 -14.44 39.38 46.68
C GLN A 390 -15.82 38.72 46.66
N SER A 391 -15.95 37.59 47.32
CA SER A 391 -17.22 36.89 47.47
C SER A 391 -17.33 36.38 48.93
N GLY A 392 -17.89 37.20 49.82
CA GLY A 392 -18.35 36.80 51.13
C GLY A 392 -17.41 35.90 51.96
N GLY A 393 -16.15 36.28 52.18
CA GLY A 393 -15.13 35.50 52.87
C GLY A 393 -13.71 35.93 52.44
N LYS A 394 -12.77 34.97 52.38
CA LYS A 394 -11.40 35.19 51.90
C LYS A 394 -11.45 35.62 50.42
N GLY A 395 -10.92 36.81 50.08
CA GLY A 395 -10.82 37.33 48.73
C GLY A 395 -9.82 36.55 47.88
N GLN A 396 -9.77 36.89 46.61
CA GLN A 396 -8.73 36.42 45.66
C GLN A 396 -8.07 37.62 45.02
N TYR A 397 -6.74 37.69 45.13
CA TYR A 397 -5.95 38.79 44.57
C TYR A 397 -4.74 38.26 43.85
N GLY A 398 -4.57 38.64 42.56
CA GLY A 398 -3.37 38.41 41.77
C GLY A 398 -3.13 39.56 40.82
N HIS A 399 -1.91 40.08 40.78
CA HIS A 399 -1.55 41.23 39.95
C HIS A 399 -0.14 41.03 39.39
N VAL A 400 -0.02 41.05 38.07
CA VAL A 400 1.22 40.87 37.32
C VAL A 400 1.39 41.88 36.21
N TRP A 401 2.62 42.26 35.95
CA TRP A 401 3.03 42.94 34.75
C TRP A 401 3.89 42.02 33.90
N LEU A 402 3.46 41.78 32.66
CA LEU A 402 4.15 40.89 31.71
C LEU A 402 4.65 41.72 30.53
N LYS A 403 5.89 41.48 30.13
CA LYS A 403 6.41 41.89 28.83
C LYS A 403 6.33 40.69 27.91
N ILE A 404 5.66 40.84 26.78
CA ILE A 404 5.37 39.78 25.82
C ILE A 404 6.10 40.17 24.52
N GLU A 405 7.01 39.31 24.06
CA GLU A 405 7.91 39.57 22.92
C GLU A 405 7.91 38.38 21.97
N PRO A 406 8.02 38.59 20.64
CA PRO A 406 8.25 37.47 19.73
C PRO A 406 9.64 36.90 19.97
N LEU A 407 9.76 35.55 19.99
CA LEU A 407 11.03 34.83 20.01
C LEU A 407 11.70 34.95 18.64
N THR A 408 12.97 35.35 18.64
CA THR A 408 13.78 35.38 17.42
C THR A 408 14.45 34.04 17.18
N GLU A 409 14.81 33.73 15.92
CA GLU A 409 15.48 32.47 15.56
C GLU A 409 16.81 32.25 16.36
N SER A 410 17.49 33.34 16.75
CA SER A 410 18.72 33.27 17.54
C SER A 410 18.49 33.01 19.04
N GLU A 411 17.27 33.13 19.53
CA GLU A 411 16.89 32.88 20.92
C GLU A 411 16.30 31.47 21.13
N LYS A 412 16.03 30.73 20.04
CA LYS A 412 15.60 29.35 20.09
C LYS A 412 16.83 28.45 20.33
N GLU A 413 16.94 27.86 21.50
CA GLU A 413 18.01 26.89 21.82
C GLU A 413 17.81 25.57 21.09
N ASP A 414 16.56 25.22 20.78
CA ASP A 414 16.14 24.06 19.98
C ASP A 414 15.06 24.49 18.99
N GLU A 415 15.00 23.88 17.80
CA GLU A 415 13.93 24.11 16.80
C GLU A 415 12.51 23.84 17.34
N LYS A 416 12.38 23.25 18.53
CA LYS A 416 11.12 22.91 19.21
C LYS A 416 10.74 23.87 20.33
N GLU A 417 11.59 24.83 20.70
CA GLU A 417 11.23 25.80 21.74
C GLU A 417 10.27 26.84 21.19
N VAL A 418 9.00 26.72 21.57
CA VAL A 418 7.92 27.61 21.15
C VAL A 418 7.50 28.59 22.26
N PHE A 419 8.09 28.49 23.46
CA PHE A 419 7.76 29.32 24.62
C PHE A 419 8.94 29.49 25.56
N GLN A 420 9.27 30.74 25.90
CA GLN A 420 10.28 31.07 26.89
C GLN A 420 9.69 31.92 28.01
N PHE A 421 9.86 31.49 29.26
CA PHE A 421 9.43 32.27 30.44
C PHE A 421 10.65 32.83 31.18
N VAL A 422 10.63 34.14 31.44
CA VAL A 422 11.71 34.84 32.13
C VAL A 422 11.18 35.54 33.37
N ASN A 423 11.80 35.30 34.51
CA ASN A 423 11.50 35.98 35.76
C ASN A 423 12.50 37.12 36.00
N LYS A 424 12.02 38.37 36.00
CA LYS A 424 12.80 39.59 36.31
C LYS A 424 12.25 40.35 37.51
N ILE A 425 11.51 39.70 38.41
CA ILE A 425 11.00 40.34 39.64
C ILE A 425 12.14 40.75 40.55
N VAL A 426 12.14 42.01 40.94
CA VAL A 426 13.10 42.59 41.88
C VAL A 426 12.35 43.13 43.11
N GLY A 427 12.95 42.98 44.30
CA GLY A 427 12.36 43.54 45.53
C GLY A 427 11.21 42.79 46.14
N GLY A 428 10.85 41.59 45.59
CA GLY A 428 9.82 40.72 46.19
C GLY A 428 8.38 41.22 45.97
N THR A 429 8.13 42.02 44.95
CA THR A 429 6.79 42.54 44.61
C THR A 429 5.79 41.38 44.31
N ILE A 430 6.27 40.24 43.90
CA ILE A 430 5.54 38.98 43.84
C ILE A 430 6.35 37.93 44.63
N PRO A 431 5.77 37.26 45.64
CA PRO A 431 6.41 36.17 46.35
C PRO A 431 6.85 35.03 45.42
N ARG A 432 8.02 34.45 45.66
CA ARG A 432 8.63 33.41 44.79
C ARG A 432 7.73 32.20 44.60
N GLU A 433 6.90 31.87 45.59
CA GLU A 433 5.95 30.76 45.55
C GLU A 433 4.88 30.91 44.46
N PHE A 434 4.53 32.13 44.02
CA PHE A 434 3.52 32.39 43.00
C PHE A 434 4.08 32.47 41.57
N ILE A 435 5.41 32.57 41.39
CA ILE A 435 6.02 32.65 40.05
C ILE A 435 5.69 31.41 39.18
N PRO A 436 5.74 30.16 39.71
CA PRO A 436 5.33 28.99 38.91
C PRO A 436 3.85 29.06 38.46
N ALA A 437 2.98 29.66 39.27
CA ALA A 437 1.58 29.86 38.92
C ALA A 437 1.41 30.88 37.78
N VAL A 438 2.23 31.93 37.74
CA VAL A 438 2.29 32.92 36.66
C VAL A 438 2.71 32.24 35.33
N GLU A 439 3.77 31.45 35.37
CA GLU A 439 4.25 30.68 34.20
C GLU A 439 3.16 29.71 33.69
N LYS A 440 2.56 28.96 34.59
CA LYS A 440 1.50 28.00 34.23
C LYS A 440 0.29 28.70 33.61
N GLY A 441 -0.10 29.86 34.12
CA GLY A 441 -1.18 30.68 33.57
C GLY A 441 -0.90 31.17 32.15
N ALA A 442 0.34 31.58 31.90
CA ALA A 442 0.78 31.95 30.57
C ALA A 442 0.74 30.74 29.61
N LYS A 443 1.32 29.60 29.99
CA LYS A 443 1.32 28.36 29.16
C LYS A 443 -0.08 27.90 28.77
N GLU A 444 -1.01 27.90 29.72
CA GLU A 444 -2.40 27.50 29.46
C GLU A 444 -3.12 28.47 28.51
N GLN A 445 -2.86 29.78 28.64
CA GLN A 445 -3.44 30.77 27.72
C GLN A 445 -2.88 30.61 26.30
N MET A 446 -1.60 30.27 26.15
CA MET A 446 -1.01 30.03 24.84
C MET A 446 -1.69 28.88 24.08
N GLN A 447 -2.10 27.82 24.78
CA GLN A 447 -2.81 26.71 24.14
C GLN A 447 -4.18 27.11 23.57
N SER A 448 -4.81 28.14 24.12
CA SER A 448 -6.14 28.62 23.70
C SER A 448 -6.08 29.69 22.62
N GLY A 449 -4.89 30.19 22.27
CA GLY A 449 -4.71 31.29 21.32
C GLY A 449 -5.40 32.58 21.70
N VAL A 450 -5.41 33.57 20.77
CA VAL A 450 -6.01 34.88 21.00
C VAL A 450 -6.84 35.42 19.82
N ILE A 451 -6.63 34.89 18.59
CA ILE A 451 -7.36 35.30 17.38
C ILE A 451 -8.46 34.30 17.04
N ALA A 452 -8.05 33.07 16.77
CA ALA A 452 -8.89 32.02 16.20
C ALA A 452 -8.95 30.75 17.06
N GLY A 453 -8.28 30.77 18.21
CA GLY A 453 -8.27 29.63 19.14
C GLY A 453 -7.19 28.59 18.85
N TYR A 454 -6.21 28.91 17.99
CA TYR A 454 -5.08 28.04 17.74
C TYR A 454 -3.92 28.33 18.70
N PRO A 455 -3.08 27.34 19.03
CA PRO A 455 -1.97 27.55 19.95
C PRO A 455 -1.06 28.69 19.52
N LEU A 456 -0.76 29.58 20.47
CA LEU A 456 0.17 30.67 20.30
C LEU A 456 1.60 30.14 20.47
N ILE A 457 2.49 30.41 19.52
CA ILE A 457 3.87 29.92 19.51
C ILE A 457 4.86 31.06 19.31
N ASP A 458 6.14 30.78 19.55
CA ASP A 458 7.26 31.70 19.37
C ASP A 458 7.13 32.97 20.21
N VAL A 459 6.77 32.78 21.50
CA VAL A 459 6.55 33.88 22.42
C VAL A 459 7.43 33.77 23.65
N LYS A 460 8.09 34.90 23.99
CA LYS A 460 8.82 35.08 25.23
C LYS A 460 7.99 35.95 26.16
N VAL A 461 7.76 35.43 27.35
CA VAL A 461 7.00 36.10 28.41
C VAL A 461 7.92 36.42 29.57
N THR A 462 8.11 37.71 29.86
CA THR A 462 8.91 38.17 30.98
C THR A 462 7.98 38.78 32.04
N VAL A 463 7.96 38.20 33.25
CA VAL A 463 7.34 38.81 34.42
C VAL A 463 8.36 39.73 35.07
N TYR A 464 8.03 41.04 35.21
CA TYR A 464 8.98 42.04 35.73
C TYR A 464 8.45 42.85 36.92
N ASP A 465 7.13 42.93 37.10
CA ASP A 465 6.50 43.64 38.22
C ASP A 465 5.15 43.04 38.60
N GLY A 466 4.59 43.46 39.71
CA GLY A 466 3.29 43.03 40.19
C GLY A 466 3.05 43.48 41.62
N SER A 467 1.98 42.99 42.23
CA SER A 467 1.71 43.20 43.63
C SER A 467 0.92 42.01 44.22
N PHE A 468 1.04 41.83 45.51
CA PHE A 468 0.33 40.77 46.24
C PHE A 468 -0.38 41.35 47.46
N HIS A 469 -1.30 40.58 48.02
CA HIS A 469 -2.02 40.90 49.25
C HIS A 469 -1.82 39.76 50.23
N ASP A 470 -1.37 40.07 51.44
CA ASP A 470 -0.92 39.07 52.42
C ASP A 470 -1.98 37.99 52.78
N VAL A 471 -3.27 38.34 52.66
CA VAL A 471 -4.39 37.44 53.02
C VAL A 471 -5.09 36.82 51.78
N ASP A 472 -5.24 37.62 50.69
CA ASP A 472 -6.11 37.28 49.59
C ASP A 472 -5.34 36.77 48.36
N SER A 473 -4.02 36.80 48.37
CA SER A 473 -3.22 36.23 47.27
C SER A 473 -3.22 34.69 47.26
N SER A 474 -3.31 34.12 46.11
CA SER A 474 -3.31 32.68 45.88
C SER A 474 -2.70 32.29 44.52
N GLU A 475 -2.21 31.06 44.42
CA GLU A 475 -1.69 30.53 43.12
C GLU A 475 -2.74 30.66 42.00
N ILE A 476 -4.00 30.35 42.29
CA ILE A 476 -5.11 30.46 41.31
C ILE A 476 -5.29 31.90 40.86
N ALA A 477 -5.21 32.88 41.77
CA ALA A 477 -5.37 34.27 41.40
C ALA A 477 -4.23 34.79 40.52
N PHE A 478 -2.97 34.39 40.79
CA PHE A 478 -1.82 34.72 39.96
C PHE A 478 -1.85 34.02 38.59
N LYS A 479 -2.30 32.77 38.55
CA LYS A 479 -2.54 32.02 37.33
C LYS A 479 -3.54 32.72 36.41
N VAL A 480 -4.69 33.13 36.96
CA VAL A 480 -5.72 33.87 36.20
C VAL A 480 -5.22 35.24 35.75
N ALA A 481 -4.54 35.99 36.67
CA ALA A 481 -3.98 37.28 36.31
C ALA A 481 -2.96 37.20 35.17
N SER A 482 -2.09 36.18 35.18
CA SER A 482 -1.13 35.92 34.08
C SER A 482 -1.85 35.60 32.77
N SER A 483 -2.85 34.73 32.80
CA SER A 483 -3.66 34.39 31.62
C SER A 483 -4.34 35.65 31.03
N MET A 484 -4.90 36.50 31.88
CA MET A 484 -5.53 37.77 31.45
C MET A 484 -4.49 38.73 30.81
N ALA A 485 -3.32 38.88 31.45
CA ALA A 485 -2.24 39.73 30.95
C ALA A 485 -1.74 39.24 29.60
N LEU A 486 -1.49 37.94 29.45
CA LEU A 486 -1.04 37.36 28.18
C LEU A 486 -2.08 37.54 27.08
N LYS A 487 -3.33 37.26 27.36
CA LYS A 487 -4.41 37.41 26.38
C LYS A 487 -4.55 38.88 25.88
N ASP A 488 -4.60 39.85 26.79
CA ASP A 488 -4.70 41.25 26.44
C ASP A 488 -3.45 41.73 25.70
N GLY A 489 -2.27 41.40 26.17
CA GLY A 489 -1.01 41.79 25.56
C GLY A 489 -0.81 41.18 24.18
N ALA A 490 -1.08 39.89 24.00
CA ALA A 490 -0.96 39.22 22.72
C ALA A 490 -1.93 39.79 21.66
N LEU A 491 -3.14 40.18 22.05
CA LEU A 491 -4.09 40.88 21.15
C LEU A 491 -3.55 42.21 20.66
N ARG A 492 -2.80 42.97 21.50
CA ARG A 492 -2.18 44.23 21.15
C ARG A 492 -0.84 44.11 20.41
N ALA A 493 -0.19 42.95 20.50
CA ALA A 493 1.12 42.66 19.92
C ALA A 493 1.07 42.34 18.41
N LYS A 494 0.04 42.76 17.70
CA LYS A 494 -0.21 42.42 16.29
C LYS A 494 -0.15 40.93 16.01
N PRO A 495 -1.07 40.16 16.58
CA PRO A 495 -1.08 38.74 16.39
C PRO A 495 -1.32 38.33 14.94
N ALA A 496 -0.71 37.23 14.50
CA ALA A 496 -0.82 36.69 13.15
C ALA A 496 -1.15 35.22 13.19
N LEU A 497 -1.98 34.77 12.24
CA LEU A 497 -2.21 33.38 11.99
C LEU A 497 -1.07 32.83 11.12
N LEU A 498 -0.54 31.68 11.50
CA LEU A 498 0.52 30.96 10.79
C LEU A 498 -0.07 29.69 10.15
N GLU A 499 0.31 29.44 8.92
CA GLU A 499 0.02 28.20 8.18
C GLU A 499 1.25 27.30 8.18
N PRO A 500 1.09 25.95 8.21
CA PRO A 500 2.21 25.06 8.12
C PRO A 500 2.83 25.09 6.72
N ILE A 501 4.16 25.09 6.66
CA ILE A 501 4.91 24.86 5.42
C ILE A 501 5.22 23.37 5.35
N MET A 502 4.78 22.71 4.27
CA MET A 502 4.93 21.28 4.07
C MET A 502 5.94 20.99 2.96
N LYS A 503 6.70 19.92 3.11
CA LYS A 503 7.51 19.36 2.01
C LYS A 503 6.57 18.58 1.09
N LEU A 504 6.54 18.97 -0.19
CA LEU A 504 5.79 18.28 -1.23
C LEU A 504 6.76 17.55 -2.15
N GLU A 505 6.52 16.26 -2.35
CA GLU A 505 7.22 15.44 -3.32
C GLU A 505 6.23 14.95 -4.35
N VAL A 506 6.52 15.19 -5.63
CA VAL A 506 5.63 14.80 -6.74
C VAL A 506 6.41 13.90 -7.68
N VAL A 507 5.90 12.68 -7.88
CA VAL A 507 6.43 11.71 -8.83
C VAL A 507 5.56 11.74 -10.08
N THR A 508 6.15 12.06 -11.23
CA THR A 508 5.43 12.19 -12.50
C THR A 508 6.28 11.64 -13.65
N PRO A 509 5.68 11.11 -14.74
CA PRO A 509 6.39 10.81 -15.97
C PRO A 509 7.06 12.06 -16.55
N GLU A 510 8.18 11.89 -17.24
CA GLU A 510 9.00 12.97 -17.79
C GLU A 510 8.20 13.92 -18.71
N GLU A 511 7.28 13.36 -19.49
CA GLU A 511 6.41 14.12 -20.41
C GLU A 511 5.49 15.15 -19.73
N TYR A 512 5.15 14.95 -18.43
CA TYR A 512 4.31 15.87 -17.65
C TYR A 512 5.09 16.74 -16.69
N MET A 513 6.42 16.61 -16.61
CA MET A 513 7.25 17.33 -15.65
C MET A 513 7.11 18.86 -15.80
N GLY A 514 7.02 19.35 -17.02
CA GLY A 514 6.85 20.79 -17.31
C GLY A 514 5.54 21.35 -16.76
N ASP A 515 4.43 20.68 -17.01
CA ASP A 515 3.09 21.10 -16.59
C ASP A 515 2.94 21.04 -15.07
N VAL A 516 3.50 20.01 -14.44
CA VAL A 516 3.52 19.85 -12.99
C VAL A 516 4.38 20.95 -12.35
N ALA A 517 5.58 21.21 -12.85
CA ALA A 517 6.46 22.25 -12.33
C ALA A 517 5.81 23.65 -12.40
N VAL A 518 5.16 23.99 -13.53
CA VAL A 518 4.44 25.26 -13.69
C VAL A 518 3.29 25.36 -12.71
N SER A 519 2.46 24.34 -12.59
CA SER A 519 1.31 24.34 -11.69
C SER A 519 1.71 24.55 -10.24
N TYR A 520 2.74 23.85 -9.74
CA TYR A 520 3.19 23.97 -8.36
C TYR A 520 3.99 25.25 -8.10
N THR A 521 4.69 25.80 -9.07
CA THR A 521 5.36 27.10 -8.93
C THR A 521 4.36 28.23 -8.70
N HIS A 522 3.17 28.14 -9.29
CA HIS A 522 2.10 29.14 -9.11
C HIS A 522 1.27 28.92 -7.83
N LEU A 523 1.20 27.69 -7.31
CA LEU A 523 0.44 27.36 -6.11
C LEU A 523 1.24 27.50 -4.82
N THR A 524 2.57 27.39 -4.89
CA THR A 524 3.48 27.41 -3.73
C THR A 524 4.57 28.47 -3.91
N LEU A 525 4.79 29.29 -2.91
CA LEU A 525 5.89 30.26 -2.86
C LEU A 525 6.79 29.95 -1.66
N PRO A 526 8.12 29.99 -1.80
CA PRO A 526 8.96 29.77 -2.97
C PRO A 526 9.34 28.29 -3.16
N THR A 527 9.35 27.82 -4.38
CA THR A 527 9.83 26.47 -4.70
C THR A 527 11.34 26.49 -4.85
N ILE A 528 12.08 25.80 -3.99
CA ILE A 528 13.49 25.49 -4.22
C ILE A 528 13.53 24.21 -5.03
N MET A 529 13.85 24.29 -6.32
CA MET A 529 14.11 23.12 -7.13
C MET A 529 15.54 22.63 -6.83
N PRO A 530 15.75 21.41 -6.33
CA PRO A 530 17.08 20.81 -6.38
C PRO A 530 17.38 20.44 -7.84
N VAL A 531 18.55 20.86 -8.30
CA VAL A 531 19.14 20.49 -9.60
C VAL A 531 19.62 19.04 -9.51
#